data_29d82ddf40f8ee3f9098bfc94eab6368
#
_entry.id   29d82ddf40f8ee3f9098bfc94eab6368
#
_cell.length_a   1.000
_cell.length_b   1.000
_cell.length_c   1.000
_cell.angle_alpha   90.00
_cell.angle_beta   90.00
_cell.angle_gamma   90.00
#
_symmetry.space_group_name_H-M   'P 1'
#
loop_
_entity.id
_entity.type
_entity.pdbx_description
1 polymer ?
#
loop_
_entity_poly.entity_id
_entity_poly.type
_entity_poly.pdbx_seq_one_letter_code
_entity_poly.pdbx_strand_id
1 'polypeptide(L)'
;MDNQIEIENYKIRKSESWAGNIDDQELINRIYESEFTKQQISDGKDFCYFLDKKYRTSNTENSEYICMAYTLNEPANLERASVSDIIVEENEVYHIHRISVLRDGVLIDKIPDTKIKVLDSESQSSGGILSSNKKINITIKDLRLYDILIMEDSRVKPFTDRDFLRKEFSKYIWVSPDNYWAYGSYSFTFINDREQKIACKKTFFRDQNGNVLEPEVHYLKKGERFVFEEKDYINPVDANREIFPYIDFATAADWRDLSNYIAPIYDEIFNKTSLKHFAPDLAAKLDAIAVLDDKVQFAVEYVQNNIYYIFNADEMNGHKPQEPAVTYENKQGDCKAKSVLLKVILDYIGVDSSIVLVNFHTDFYIKYYLPSLLTFNHAIVKINYKGEEFFVDATTREEFGLLENRGFIYFMHYLEVKPDQELKERKPYRYPYYCVDEKVDFNVQGTAGTLTLTTSYKGNRANAMRRYFKNTNKREIIDSWNNFLFYSLNYSNDRNGTDIRNVFREPSIDIISDDKKMNEFKIQYKATIDNPYFVDAKNNRFLMYFDRNVVKASARDFMHKDISFWHNFDSEKYEINLYTDQKIDAEEKYTVQE
;
A
#
# COMPACT_ATOMS: atom_id res chain seq x y z
N MET A 1 14.14 1.75 45.81
CA MET A 1 15.15 0.84 45.22
C MET A 1 14.77 0.68 43.76
N ASP A 2 15.54 1.30 42.86
CA ASP A 2 15.29 1.21 41.45
C ASP A 2 15.69 -0.18 40.94
N ASN A 3 14.74 -1.09 40.91
CA ASN A 3 14.92 -2.36 40.21
C ASN A 3 14.86 -2.05 38.68
N GLN A 4 15.98 -1.61 38.12
CA GLN A 4 16.13 -1.56 36.68
C GLN A 4 16.27 -3.02 36.19
N ILE A 5 15.20 -3.55 35.60
CA ILE A 5 15.27 -4.83 34.90
C ILE A 5 15.77 -4.49 33.49
N GLU A 6 17.03 -4.84 33.19
CA GLU A 6 17.59 -4.76 31.85
C GLU A 6 17.50 -6.15 31.20
N ILE A 7 16.65 -6.26 30.21
CA ILE A 7 16.63 -7.38 29.28
C ILE A 7 16.90 -6.78 27.87
N GLU A 8 17.52 -7.54 27.00
CA GLU A 8 18.17 -7.10 25.76
C GLU A 8 17.38 -6.08 24.89
N ASN A 9 16.05 -6.10 24.87
CA ASN A 9 15.24 -5.20 24.03
C ASN A 9 14.23 -4.35 24.81
N TYR A 10 14.17 -4.43 26.13
CA TYR A 10 13.35 -3.54 26.94
C TYR A 10 13.94 -3.25 28.30
N LYS A 11 13.53 -2.11 28.87
CA LYS A 11 13.93 -1.67 30.22
C LYS A 11 12.72 -1.09 30.93
N ILE A 12 12.59 -1.38 32.23
CA ILE A 12 11.63 -0.70 33.10
C ILE A 12 12.41 0.35 33.89
N ARG A 13 12.14 1.63 33.60
CA ARG A 13 12.85 2.77 34.21
C ARG A 13 12.03 4.05 34.16
N LYS A 14 12.42 5.05 34.92
CA LYS A 14 11.85 6.40 34.80
C LYS A 14 12.14 7.01 33.42
N SER A 15 11.23 7.87 32.98
CA SER A 15 11.40 8.63 31.73
C SER A 15 12.65 9.52 31.78
N GLU A 16 13.21 9.78 30.61
CA GLU A 16 14.35 10.69 30.48
C GLU A 16 13.93 12.16 30.57
N SER A 17 14.87 13.02 30.93
CA SER A 17 14.58 14.44 31.15
C SER A 17 14.00 15.17 29.94
N TRP A 18 14.35 14.76 28.72
CA TRP A 18 13.80 15.33 27.49
C TRP A 18 12.32 14.97 27.28
N ALA A 19 11.91 13.81 27.75
CA ALA A 19 10.54 13.32 27.67
C ALA A 19 9.63 14.00 28.70
N GLY A 20 10.19 14.44 29.82
CA GLY A 20 9.46 14.97 30.97
C GLY A 20 9.03 13.85 31.91
N ASN A 21 8.45 14.24 33.04
CA ASN A 21 7.90 13.32 34.03
C ASN A 21 6.57 13.92 34.48
N ILE A 22 5.47 13.25 34.15
CA ILE A 22 4.14 13.64 34.59
C ILE A 22 3.90 12.99 35.96
N ASP A 23 3.61 13.77 36.98
CA ASP A 23 3.31 13.22 38.29
C ASP A 23 1.87 12.66 38.36
N ASP A 24 1.63 11.86 39.38
CA ASP A 24 0.36 11.16 39.56
C ASP A 24 -0.82 12.11 39.71
N GLN A 25 -0.63 13.24 40.38
CA GLN A 25 -1.69 14.23 40.60
C GLN A 25 -2.02 14.97 39.31
N GLU A 26 -1.02 15.31 38.51
CA GLU A 26 -1.21 15.93 37.21
C GLU A 26 -2.00 15.01 36.27
N LEU A 27 -1.66 13.72 36.22
CA LEU A 27 -2.39 12.72 35.43
C LEU A 27 -3.86 12.61 35.86
N ILE A 28 -4.11 12.51 37.17
CA ILE A 28 -5.45 12.42 37.72
C ILE A 28 -6.26 13.70 37.40
N ASN A 29 -5.65 14.87 37.58
CA ASN A 29 -6.30 16.14 37.29
C ASN A 29 -6.69 16.23 35.81
N ARG A 30 -5.79 15.90 34.90
CA ARG A 30 -6.08 15.92 33.44
C ARG A 30 -7.25 15.00 33.05
N ILE A 31 -7.42 13.89 33.73
CA ILE A 31 -8.55 12.97 33.51
C ILE A 31 -9.84 13.58 34.05
N TYR A 32 -9.85 14.08 35.29
CA TYR A 32 -11.08 14.57 35.94
C TYR A 32 -11.54 15.96 35.48
N GLU A 33 -10.62 16.82 35.04
CA GLU A 33 -10.92 18.15 34.51
C GLU A 33 -11.42 18.12 33.05
N SER A 34 -11.32 16.97 32.39
CA SER A 34 -11.80 16.84 31.03
C SER A 34 -13.32 16.92 30.98
N GLU A 35 -13.88 17.97 30.39
CA GLU A 35 -15.32 18.15 30.14
C GLU A 35 -15.90 17.05 29.25
N PHE A 36 -15.05 16.41 28.51
CA PHE A 36 -15.29 15.31 27.60
C PHE A 36 -15.92 14.08 28.25
N THR A 37 -15.68 13.86 29.53
CA THR A 37 -15.92 12.63 30.25
C THR A 37 -17.40 12.25 30.41
N LYS A 38 -18.27 13.23 30.57
CA LYS A 38 -19.65 12.97 31.02
C LYS A 38 -20.57 12.45 29.94
N GLN A 39 -20.40 12.90 28.71
CA GLN A 39 -21.23 12.50 27.58
C GLN A 39 -20.75 11.22 26.93
N GLN A 40 -19.44 10.96 26.89
CA GLN A 40 -18.84 9.80 26.23
C GLN A 40 -18.98 8.52 27.06
N ILE A 41 -18.93 8.61 28.39
CA ILE A 41 -19.20 7.47 29.28
C ILE A 41 -20.63 6.95 29.07
N SER A 42 -21.60 7.83 28.78
CA SER A 42 -22.99 7.42 28.54
C SER A 42 -23.17 6.56 27.28
N ASP A 43 -22.30 6.70 26.29
CA ASP A 43 -22.37 5.99 25.03
C ASP A 43 -21.67 4.63 25.04
N GLY A 44 -20.95 4.31 26.11
CA GLY A 44 -20.28 3.02 26.34
C GLY A 44 -19.14 2.71 25.36
N LYS A 45 -18.67 3.69 24.59
CA LYS A 45 -17.54 3.55 23.67
C LYS A 45 -16.24 3.90 24.36
N ASP A 46 -15.15 3.35 23.84
CA ASP A 46 -13.83 3.72 24.27
C ASP A 46 -13.37 5.06 23.69
N PHE A 47 -12.59 5.79 24.45
CA PHE A 47 -11.96 7.05 24.06
C PHE A 47 -10.65 7.27 24.83
N CYS A 48 -9.82 8.20 24.32
CA CYS A 48 -8.58 8.57 24.95
C CYS A 48 -8.71 9.96 25.60
N TYR A 49 -8.44 10.09 26.88
CA TYR A 49 -8.47 11.38 27.58
C TYR A 49 -7.42 12.34 27.06
N PHE A 50 -6.21 11.82 26.88
CA PHE A 50 -5.11 12.56 26.31
C PHE A 50 -4.10 11.61 25.66
N LEU A 51 -3.41 12.12 24.65
CA LEU A 51 -2.28 11.47 24.00
C LEU A 51 -1.15 12.51 23.83
N ASP A 52 -0.06 12.32 24.56
CA ASP A 52 1.15 13.13 24.45
C ASP A 52 2.22 12.33 23.72
N LYS A 53 2.70 12.85 22.61
CA LYS A 53 3.82 12.27 21.85
C LYS A 53 4.98 13.25 21.80
N LYS A 54 6.19 12.74 22.00
CA LYS A 54 7.41 13.52 21.80
C LYS A 54 8.35 12.73 20.92
N TYR A 55 8.94 13.39 19.97
CA TYR A 55 9.94 12.81 19.09
C TYR A 55 11.21 13.65 19.15
N ARG A 56 12.34 12.99 19.38
CA ARG A 56 13.65 13.61 19.45
C ARG A 56 14.56 12.95 18.43
N THR A 57 15.28 13.73 17.64
CA THR A 57 16.32 13.23 16.74
C THR A 57 17.64 13.87 17.06
N SER A 58 18.70 13.07 17.06
CA SER A 58 20.09 13.52 17.25
C SER A 58 20.99 12.97 16.12
N ASN A 59 22.29 13.24 16.18
CA ASN A 59 23.24 12.65 15.24
C ASN A 59 23.51 11.15 15.49
N THR A 60 23.06 10.61 16.62
CA THR A 60 23.37 9.24 17.06
C THR A 60 22.14 8.35 17.23
N GLU A 61 20.95 8.94 17.39
CA GLU A 61 19.74 8.18 17.66
C GLU A 61 18.47 8.95 17.35
N ASN A 62 17.39 8.22 17.16
CA ASN A 62 16.03 8.70 17.26
C ASN A 62 15.37 8.19 18.53
N SER A 63 14.57 9.03 19.18
CA SER A 63 13.80 8.65 20.37
C SER A 63 12.36 9.12 20.26
N GLU A 64 11.42 8.26 20.63
CA GLU A 64 9.99 8.56 20.66
C GLU A 64 9.46 8.28 22.08
N TYR A 65 8.66 9.19 22.60
CA TYR A 65 7.98 9.05 23.88
C TYR A 65 6.49 9.20 23.70
N ILE A 66 5.73 8.37 24.40
CA ILE A 66 4.28 8.39 24.39
C ILE A 66 3.78 8.32 25.83
N CYS A 67 2.83 9.18 26.19
CA CYS A 67 2.01 9.08 27.39
C CYS A 67 0.55 9.21 26.99
N MET A 68 -0.27 8.24 27.41
CA MET A 68 -1.69 8.24 27.08
C MET A 68 -2.53 7.69 28.22
N ALA A 69 -3.78 8.19 28.31
CA ALA A 69 -4.79 7.63 29.20
C ALA A 69 -6.07 7.35 28.42
N TYR A 70 -6.57 6.13 28.46
CA TYR A 70 -7.75 5.71 27.71
C TYR A 70 -8.66 4.77 28.50
N THR A 71 -9.93 4.74 28.13
CA THR A 71 -10.95 3.92 28.80
C THR A 71 -10.91 2.47 28.33
N LEU A 72 -11.40 1.57 29.17
CA LEU A 72 -11.64 0.17 28.85
C LEU A 72 -13.14 -0.13 28.99
N ASN A 73 -13.98 0.54 28.19
CA ASN A 73 -15.44 0.39 28.24
C ASN A 73 -15.92 -0.78 27.38
N GLU A 74 -15.19 -1.11 26.31
CA GLU A 74 -15.53 -2.16 25.38
C GLU A 74 -14.73 -3.45 25.65
N PRO A 75 -15.39 -4.64 25.72
CA PRO A 75 -14.69 -5.90 25.94
C PRO A 75 -13.55 -6.19 24.98
N ALA A 76 -13.69 -5.79 23.72
CA ALA A 76 -12.65 -5.99 22.72
C ALA A 76 -11.38 -5.17 23.02
N ASN A 77 -11.51 -3.97 23.54
CA ASN A 77 -10.36 -3.15 23.94
C ASN A 77 -9.75 -3.62 25.26
N LEU A 78 -10.57 -4.08 26.20
CA LEU A 78 -10.08 -4.73 27.41
C LEU A 78 -9.21 -5.95 27.07
N GLU A 79 -9.63 -6.79 26.12
CA GLU A 79 -8.86 -7.94 25.66
C GLU A 79 -7.52 -7.50 25.03
N ARG A 80 -7.54 -6.53 24.11
CA ARG A 80 -6.31 -5.99 23.49
C ARG A 80 -5.36 -5.34 24.48
N ALA A 81 -5.89 -4.59 25.44
CA ALA A 81 -5.08 -3.96 26.48
C ALA A 81 -4.45 -4.99 27.43
N SER A 82 -5.18 -6.09 27.71
CA SER A 82 -4.69 -7.16 28.58
C SER A 82 -3.51 -7.93 28.00
N VAL A 83 -3.44 -8.04 26.66
CA VAL A 83 -2.34 -8.70 25.95
C VAL A 83 -2.00 -7.89 24.71
N SER A 84 -0.84 -7.27 24.71
CA SER A 84 -0.36 -6.45 23.59
C SER A 84 1.03 -6.88 23.15
N ASP A 85 1.31 -6.70 21.86
CA ASP A 85 2.59 -6.97 21.23
C ASP A 85 3.20 -5.67 20.71
N ILE A 86 4.43 -5.39 21.14
CA ILE A 86 5.24 -4.27 20.64
C ILE A 86 6.36 -4.83 19.77
N ILE A 87 6.38 -4.46 18.52
CA ILE A 87 7.49 -4.82 17.62
C ILE A 87 8.62 -3.80 17.81
N VAL A 88 9.83 -4.28 18.01
CA VAL A 88 11.05 -3.48 18.09
C VAL A 88 12.07 -3.99 17.09
N GLU A 89 12.82 -3.08 16.49
CA GLU A 89 13.92 -3.42 15.59
C GLU A 89 15.11 -3.98 16.38
N GLU A 90 16.06 -4.63 15.72
CA GLU A 90 17.20 -5.28 16.37
C GLU A 90 17.95 -4.38 17.35
N ASN A 91 18.17 -3.11 16.94
CA ASN A 91 18.92 -2.14 17.75
C ASN A 91 18.03 -1.20 18.56
N GLU A 92 16.72 -1.39 18.52
CA GLU A 92 15.76 -0.55 19.22
C GLU A 92 15.55 -1.07 20.65
N VAL A 93 15.49 -0.16 21.61
CA VAL A 93 15.16 -0.47 23.01
C VAL A 93 13.85 0.19 23.38
N TYR A 94 12.93 -0.61 23.89
CA TYR A 94 11.64 -0.16 24.41
C TYR A 94 11.73 0.09 25.92
N HIS A 95 11.38 1.30 26.34
CA HIS A 95 11.38 1.67 27.75
C HIS A 95 9.95 1.79 28.26
N ILE A 96 9.64 1.07 29.32
CA ILE A 96 8.37 1.15 30.04
C ILE A 96 8.58 2.05 31.25
N HIS A 97 7.85 3.17 31.28
CA HIS A 97 7.94 4.15 32.36
C HIS A 97 6.78 3.99 33.34
N ARG A 98 5.58 3.68 32.82
CA ARG A 98 4.36 3.52 33.61
C ARG A 98 3.40 2.54 32.93
N ILE A 99 2.79 1.70 33.73
CA ILE A 99 1.56 0.98 33.45
C ILE A 99 0.70 1.11 34.70
N SER A 100 -0.34 1.92 34.65
CA SER A 100 -1.21 2.17 35.80
C SER A 100 -2.67 2.16 35.40
N VAL A 101 -3.53 1.89 36.35
CA VAL A 101 -4.99 1.93 36.19
C VAL A 101 -5.55 2.92 37.19
N LEU A 102 -6.38 3.85 36.73
CA LEU A 102 -7.25 4.64 37.59
C LEU A 102 -8.58 3.92 37.73
N ARG A 103 -8.86 3.41 38.92
CA ARG A 103 -10.05 2.64 39.29
C ARG A 103 -10.66 3.21 40.55
N ASP A 104 -11.95 3.57 40.53
CA ASP A 104 -12.69 4.15 41.67
C ASP A 104 -11.94 5.32 42.33
N GLY A 105 -11.28 6.16 41.53
CA GLY A 105 -10.52 7.32 42.03
C GLY A 105 -9.13 6.98 42.59
N VAL A 106 -8.70 5.73 42.54
CA VAL A 106 -7.39 5.28 43.03
C VAL A 106 -6.49 4.89 41.87
N LEU A 107 -5.28 5.48 41.83
CA LEU A 107 -4.26 5.11 40.87
C LEU A 107 -3.50 3.87 41.36
N ILE A 108 -3.54 2.79 40.59
CA ILE A 108 -2.96 1.49 40.90
C ILE A 108 -1.82 1.20 39.93
N ASP A 109 -0.60 1.02 40.44
CA ASP A 109 0.55 0.57 39.64
C ASP A 109 0.35 -0.89 39.20
N LYS A 110 0.42 -1.14 37.90
CA LYS A 110 0.25 -2.45 37.28
C LYS A 110 1.56 -3.08 36.80
N ILE A 111 2.70 -2.41 36.93
CA ILE A 111 4.01 -2.96 36.54
C ILE A 111 4.28 -4.28 37.33
N PRO A 112 4.04 -4.37 38.63
CA PRO A 112 4.26 -5.63 39.37
C PRO A 112 3.37 -6.80 38.93
N ASP A 113 2.19 -6.49 38.37
CA ASP A 113 1.22 -7.47 37.87
C ASP A 113 1.40 -7.80 36.38
N THR A 114 2.37 -7.17 35.74
CA THR A 114 2.62 -7.30 34.28
C THR A 114 3.66 -8.39 34.02
N LYS A 115 3.35 -9.27 33.05
CA LYS A 115 4.31 -10.23 32.52
C LYS A 115 4.82 -9.74 31.18
N ILE A 116 6.13 -9.72 31.01
CA ILE A 116 6.77 -9.31 29.76
C ILE A 116 7.59 -10.49 29.22
N LYS A 117 7.46 -10.76 27.93
CA LYS A 117 8.24 -11.77 27.20
C LYS A 117 8.81 -11.16 25.94
N VAL A 118 10.07 -11.46 25.65
CA VAL A 118 10.70 -11.14 24.37
C VAL A 118 10.67 -12.39 23.50
N LEU A 119 10.11 -12.27 22.31
CA LEU A 119 9.95 -13.33 21.34
C LEU A 119 10.57 -12.89 20.01
N ASP A 120 10.97 -13.84 19.19
CA ASP A 120 11.29 -13.51 17.80
C ASP A 120 10.02 -13.07 17.08
N SER A 121 10.12 -11.99 16.34
CA SER A 121 9.02 -11.60 15.47
C SER A 121 8.95 -12.59 14.31
N GLU A 122 7.75 -13.11 14.03
CA GLU A 122 7.56 -13.94 12.84
C GLU A 122 7.86 -13.09 11.60
N SER A 123 8.94 -13.46 10.90
CA SER A 123 9.22 -12.86 9.60
C SER A 123 8.05 -13.19 8.66
N GLN A 124 7.58 -12.24 7.87
CA GLN A 124 6.59 -12.50 6.82
C GLN A 124 7.26 -13.28 5.67
N SER A 125 7.72 -14.51 5.98
CA SER A 125 8.46 -15.36 5.05
C SER A 125 7.66 -15.66 3.76
N SER A 126 6.33 -15.68 3.85
CA SER A 126 5.45 -15.82 2.67
C SER A 126 5.52 -14.63 1.70
N GLY A 127 5.92 -13.45 2.18
CA GLY A 127 6.13 -12.23 1.38
C GLY A 127 7.58 -12.01 0.96
N GLY A 128 8.51 -12.90 1.32
CA GLY A 128 9.93 -12.72 1.05
C GLY A 128 10.59 -11.61 1.89
N ILE A 129 10.08 -11.35 3.10
CA ILE A 129 10.63 -10.37 4.04
C ILE A 129 11.31 -11.13 5.17
N LEU A 130 12.61 -10.87 5.37
CA LEU A 130 13.39 -11.36 6.49
C LEU A 130 13.72 -10.18 7.42
N SER A 131 13.58 -10.38 8.71
CA SER A 131 13.81 -9.35 9.72
C SER A 131 14.27 -10.00 11.03
N SER A 132 15.22 -9.38 11.70
CA SER A 132 15.65 -9.74 13.07
C SER A 132 14.85 -9.03 14.17
N ASN A 133 13.71 -8.41 13.81
CA ASN A 133 12.84 -7.73 14.74
C ASN A 133 12.42 -8.65 15.89
N LYS A 134 12.29 -8.07 17.08
CA LYS A 134 11.77 -8.76 18.27
C LYS A 134 10.34 -8.30 18.55
N LYS A 135 9.63 -9.15 19.24
CA LYS A 135 8.27 -8.89 19.71
C LYS A 135 8.28 -8.89 21.24
N ILE A 136 7.96 -7.76 21.83
CA ILE A 136 7.79 -7.63 23.27
C ILE A 136 6.30 -7.86 23.55
N ASN A 137 5.98 -9.04 24.10
CA ASN A 137 4.63 -9.39 24.52
C ASN A 137 4.40 -8.91 25.95
N ILE A 138 3.43 -8.05 26.15
CA ILE A 138 3.06 -7.46 27.43
C ILE A 138 1.70 -8.02 27.84
N THR A 139 1.64 -8.70 28.96
CA THR A 139 0.39 -9.22 29.53
C THR A 139 0.13 -8.55 30.87
N ILE A 140 -0.92 -7.74 30.96
CA ILE A 140 -1.32 -7.00 32.17
C ILE A 140 -2.47 -7.75 32.82
N LYS A 141 -2.31 -8.12 34.11
CA LYS A 141 -3.34 -8.85 34.86
C LYS A 141 -4.34 -7.91 35.56
N ASP A 142 -5.53 -8.43 35.79
CA ASP A 142 -6.59 -7.75 36.53
C ASP A 142 -6.93 -6.35 35.96
N LEU A 143 -7.00 -6.24 34.63
CA LEU A 143 -7.69 -5.13 33.98
C LEU A 143 -9.20 -5.43 34.00
N ARG A 144 -10.03 -4.41 34.18
CA ARG A 144 -11.48 -4.54 34.28
C ARG A 144 -12.18 -3.56 33.36
N LEU A 145 -13.41 -3.87 33.01
CA LEU A 145 -14.27 -2.89 32.33
C LEU A 145 -14.40 -1.63 33.20
N TYR A 146 -14.38 -0.49 32.54
CA TYR A 146 -14.43 0.86 33.12
C TYR A 146 -13.17 1.31 33.85
N ASP A 147 -12.08 0.54 33.82
CA ASP A 147 -10.76 1.05 34.19
C ASP A 147 -10.32 2.13 33.19
N ILE A 148 -9.55 3.09 33.65
CA ILE A 148 -8.81 4.00 32.79
C ILE A 148 -7.36 3.53 32.82
N LEU A 149 -6.87 3.03 31.68
CA LEU A 149 -5.49 2.57 31.55
C LEU A 149 -4.59 3.74 31.17
N ILE A 150 -3.50 3.90 31.93
CA ILE A 150 -2.49 4.92 31.71
C ILE A 150 -1.19 4.22 31.36
N MET A 151 -0.67 4.52 30.18
CA MET A 151 0.59 3.99 29.69
C MET A 151 1.56 5.11 29.39
N GLU A 152 2.81 4.93 29.81
CA GLU A 152 3.90 5.84 29.54
C GLU A 152 5.11 5.00 29.12
N ASP A 153 5.60 5.24 27.93
CA ASP A 153 6.70 4.48 27.34
C ASP A 153 7.56 5.34 26.41
N SER A 154 8.73 4.83 26.07
CA SER A 154 9.54 5.41 25.01
C SER A 154 10.31 4.33 24.23
N ARG A 155 10.69 4.69 23.03
CA ARG A 155 11.56 3.91 22.16
C ARG A 155 12.81 4.70 21.86
N VAL A 156 13.95 4.03 21.91
CA VAL A 156 15.23 4.61 21.53
C VAL A 156 15.85 3.72 20.47
N LYS A 157 16.12 4.31 19.30
CA LYS A 157 16.77 3.63 18.18
C LYS A 157 18.11 4.30 17.89
N PRO A 158 19.24 3.74 18.37
CA PRO A 158 20.58 4.17 17.99
C PRO A 158 20.82 3.96 16.51
N PHE A 159 21.51 4.90 15.86
CA PHE A 159 21.94 4.73 14.47
C PHE A 159 23.16 3.83 14.39
N THR A 160 23.13 2.92 13.43
CA THR A 160 24.30 2.17 12.97
C THR A 160 24.98 2.93 11.83
N ASP A 161 26.17 2.46 11.41
CA ASP A 161 26.84 3.03 10.23
C ASP A 161 26.06 2.77 8.91
N ARG A 162 25.10 1.87 8.96
CA ARG A 162 24.23 1.49 7.86
C ARG A 162 22.98 2.34 7.75
N ASP A 163 22.61 3.09 8.78
CA ASP A 163 21.40 3.91 8.80
C ASP A 163 21.58 5.21 7.99
N PHE A 164 20.87 5.30 6.86
CA PHE A 164 20.87 6.54 6.09
C PHE A 164 20.21 7.70 6.85
N LEU A 165 19.28 7.42 7.79
CA LEU A 165 18.66 8.41 8.67
C LEU A 165 19.66 9.19 9.53
N ARG A 166 20.88 8.71 9.64
CA ARG A 166 21.99 9.43 10.28
C ARG A 166 22.36 10.71 9.51
N LYS A 167 22.23 10.70 8.19
CA LYS A 167 22.58 11.81 7.30
C LYS A 167 21.35 12.50 6.69
N GLU A 168 20.42 11.70 6.23
CA GLU A 168 19.17 12.16 5.64
C GLU A 168 18.03 11.72 6.57
N PHE A 169 17.42 12.67 7.26
CA PHE A 169 16.36 12.42 8.24
C PHE A 169 15.01 12.88 7.68
N SER A 170 13.98 12.12 7.97
CA SER A 170 12.60 12.57 7.83
C SER A 170 11.66 11.89 8.82
N LYS A 171 10.58 12.58 9.16
CA LYS A 171 9.45 12.08 9.95
C LYS A 171 8.21 12.85 9.55
N TYR A 172 7.08 12.19 9.44
CA TYR A 172 5.78 12.84 9.35
C TYR A 172 4.82 12.32 10.42
N ILE A 173 3.88 13.16 10.82
CA ILE A 173 2.82 12.80 11.76
C ILE A 173 1.48 13.28 11.23
N TRP A 174 0.48 12.46 11.35
CA TRP A 174 -0.91 12.85 11.15
C TRP A 174 -1.39 13.61 12.38
N VAL A 175 -2.11 14.71 12.15
CA VAL A 175 -2.67 15.54 13.23
C VAL A 175 -3.81 14.81 13.93
N SER A 176 -4.58 14.01 13.21
CA SER A 176 -5.52 13.11 13.83
C SER A 176 -4.87 11.76 14.11
N PRO A 177 -4.72 11.38 15.37
CA PRO A 177 -3.96 10.19 15.75
C PRO A 177 -4.68 8.87 15.49
N ASP A 178 -6.01 8.85 15.31
CA ASP A 178 -6.77 7.61 15.17
C ASP A 178 -8.05 7.80 14.34
N ASN A 179 -8.52 6.70 13.73
CA ASN A 179 -9.77 6.65 12.96
C ASN A 179 -10.95 6.11 13.79
N TYR A 180 -10.68 5.56 14.97
CA TYR A 180 -11.69 4.85 15.77
C TYR A 180 -12.02 5.55 17.07
N TRP A 181 -11.02 6.16 17.72
CA TRP A 181 -11.16 6.77 19.04
C TRP A 181 -11.26 8.28 18.97
N ALA A 182 -12.07 8.82 19.85
CA ALA A 182 -12.07 10.23 20.15
C ALA A 182 -10.98 10.56 21.16
N TYR A 183 -10.43 11.77 21.10
CA TYR A 183 -9.39 12.25 22.00
C TYR A 183 -9.86 13.53 22.70
N GLY A 184 -9.65 13.62 24.01
CA GLY A 184 -9.87 14.83 24.77
C GLY A 184 -8.81 15.88 24.48
N SER A 185 -7.54 15.45 24.35
CA SER A 185 -6.45 16.32 23.92
C SER A 185 -5.36 15.50 23.21
N TYR A 186 -4.65 16.16 22.32
CA TYR A 186 -3.48 15.60 21.63
C TYR A 186 -2.35 16.62 21.65
N SER A 187 -1.16 16.20 22.07
CA SER A 187 0.04 17.02 21.93
C SER A 187 1.14 16.25 21.21
N PHE A 188 1.87 16.97 20.38
CA PHE A 188 3.06 16.46 19.71
C PHE A 188 4.19 17.47 19.84
N THR A 189 5.35 16.99 20.32
CA THR A 189 6.57 17.80 20.39
C THR A 189 7.66 17.15 19.57
N PHE A 190 8.24 17.89 18.64
CA PHE A 190 9.43 17.49 17.91
C PHE A 190 10.65 18.26 18.43
N ILE A 191 11.75 17.56 18.70
CA ILE A 191 12.99 18.14 19.24
C ILE A 191 14.13 17.85 18.26
N ASN A 192 14.75 18.91 17.73
CA ASN A 192 15.94 18.77 16.90
C ASN A 192 17.21 18.91 17.74
N ASP A 193 17.90 17.80 18.02
CA ASP A 193 19.23 17.78 18.65
C ASP A 193 20.37 17.50 17.66
N ARG A 194 20.07 17.51 16.35
CA ARG A 194 21.05 17.37 15.28
C ARG A 194 21.78 18.69 15.03
N GLU A 195 23.01 18.59 14.52
CA GLU A 195 23.72 19.76 14.02
C GLU A 195 23.06 20.35 12.75
N GLN A 196 22.39 19.51 11.98
CA GLN A 196 21.66 19.92 10.79
C GLN A 196 20.35 20.60 11.16
N LYS A 197 19.98 21.61 10.39
CA LYS A 197 18.63 22.18 10.45
C LYS A 197 17.61 21.16 9.92
N ILE A 198 16.46 21.11 10.56
CA ILE A 198 15.32 20.31 10.14
C ILE A 198 14.24 21.25 9.60
N ALA A 199 13.86 21.07 8.34
CA ALA A 199 12.67 21.71 7.80
C ALA A 199 11.42 21.11 8.45
N CYS A 200 10.45 21.96 8.78
CA CYS A 200 9.16 21.58 9.34
C CYS A 200 8.06 22.24 8.51
N LYS A 201 7.06 21.45 8.07
CA LYS A 201 5.96 21.94 7.23
C LYS A 201 4.63 21.40 7.71
N LYS A 202 3.62 22.30 7.81
CA LYS A 202 2.22 21.93 8.04
C LYS A 202 1.49 21.86 6.71
N THR A 203 0.84 20.75 6.42
CA THR A 203 0.14 20.54 5.16
C THR A 203 -1.34 20.20 5.40
N PHE A 204 -2.22 20.74 4.57
CA PHE A 204 -3.69 20.59 4.61
C PHE A 204 -4.37 21.13 5.87
N PHE A 205 -3.72 21.97 6.63
CA PHE A 205 -4.37 22.72 7.71
C PHE A 205 -5.40 23.68 7.13
N ARG A 206 -6.45 23.96 7.90
CA ARG A 206 -7.53 24.86 7.49
C ARG A 206 -7.63 26.05 8.42
N ASP A 207 -8.05 27.18 7.88
CA ASP A 207 -8.42 28.37 8.66
C ASP A 207 -9.79 28.19 9.33
N GLN A 208 -10.22 29.21 10.10
CA GLN A 208 -11.52 29.22 10.78
C GLN A 208 -12.72 29.18 9.81
N ASN A 209 -12.50 29.51 8.54
CA ASN A 209 -13.53 29.48 7.49
C ASN A 209 -13.54 28.16 6.71
N GLY A 210 -12.63 27.21 7.05
CA GLY A 210 -12.49 25.93 6.40
C GLY A 210 -11.63 25.94 5.14
N ASN A 211 -10.98 27.05 4.78
CA ASN A 211 -10.08 27.11 3.62
C ASN A 211 -8.74 26.46 3.96
N VAL A 212 -8.20 25.70 3.01
CA VAL A 212 -6.87 25.09 3.14
C VAL A 212 -5.81 26.21 3.16
N LEU A 213 -4.97 26.19 4.18
CA LEU A 213 -3.85 27.12 4.30
C LEU A 213 -2.70 26.70 3.37
N GLU A 214 -2.04 27.68 2.77
CA GLU A 214 -0.79 27.44 2.04
C GLU A 214 0.29 26.95 3.02
N PRO A 215 1.01 25.87 2.68
CA PRO A 215 2.04 25.32 3.54
C PRO A 215 3.24 26.26 3.67
N GLU A 216 3.65 26.57 4.90
CA GLU A 216 4.87 27.31 5.19
C GLU A 216 5.94 26.37 5.74
N VAL A 217 7.18 26.53 5.26
CA VAL A 217 8.34 25.78 5.73
C VAL A 217 9.09 26.59 6.77
N HIS A 218 9.22 26.05 7.97
CA HIS A 218 10.03 26.57 9.06
C HIS A 218 11.27 25.69 9.25
N TYR A 219 12.35 26.27 9.80
CA TYR A 219 13.57 25.52 10.06
C TYR A 219 13.88 25.50 11.56
N LEU A 220 14.04 24.31 12.10
CA LEU A 220 14.44 24.08 13.49
C LEU A 220 15.96 23.89 13.54
N LYS A 221 16.64 24.74 14.28
CA LYS A 221 18.07 24.59 14.60
C LYS A 221 18.25 23.59 15.74
N LYS A 222 19.49 23.18 15.99
CA LYS A 222 19.83 22.34 17.14
C LYS A 222 19.32 22.93 18.45
N GLY A 223 18.66 22.12 19.26
CA GLY A 223 18.05 22.49 20.53
C GLY A 223 16.68 23.15 20.40
N GLU A 224 16.23 23.49 19.18
CA GLU A 224 14.90 24.04 18.98
C GLU A 224 13.85 22.93 18.92
N ARG A 225 12.62 23.28 19.29
CA ARG A 225 11.48 22.38 19.31
C ARG A 225 10.30 22.97 18.56
N PHE A 226 9.53 22.09 17.96
CA PHE A 226 8.22 22.38 17.42
C PHE A 226 7.18 21.75 18.35
N VAL A 227 6.12 22.49 18.68
CA VAL A 227 5.01 21.99 19.50
C VAL A 227 3.72 22.16 18.74
N PHE A 228 2.94 21.10 18.69
CA PHE A 228 1.56 21.09 18.22
C PHE A 228 0.68 20.61 19.36
N GLU A 229 -0.37 21.36 19.66
CA GLU A 229 -1.36 21.00 20.68
C GLU A 229 -2.76 21.22 20.14
N GLU A 230 -3.63 20.23 20.33
CA GLU A 230 -5.06 20.33 20.16
C GLU A 230 -5.70 19.98 21.49
N LYS A 231 -6.34 20.96 22.11
CA LYS A 231 -6.92 20.84 23.48
C LYS A 231 -8.42 20.59 23.47
N ASP A 232 -9.04 20.89 22.35
CA ASP A 232 -10.45 20.62 22.16
C ASP A 232 -10.64 19.17 21.69
N TYR A 233 -11.86 18.70 21.87
CA TYR A 233 -12.27 17.38 21.45
C TYR A 233 -11.92 17.08 19.98
N ILE A 234 -11.14 16.04 19.76
CA ILE A 234 -10.79 15.54 18.45
C ILE A 234 -11.65 14.32 18.12
N ASN A 235 -12.56 14.46 17.18
CA ASN A 235 -13.34 13.36 16.68
C ASN A 235 -12.45 12.35 15.94
N PRO A 236 -12.84 11.05 15.93
CA PRO A 236 -12.25 10.10 15.01
C PRO A 236 -12.35 10.65 13.59
N VAL A 237 -11.28 10.49 12.84
CA VAL A 237 -11.27 10.93 11.45
C VAL A 237 -12.18 10.01 10.65
N ASP A 238 -13.08 10.59 9.86
CA ASP A 238 -13.82 9.84 8.88
C ASP A 238 -12.82 9.19 7.89
N ALA A 239 -12.72 7.87 7.93
CA ALA A 239 -11.82 7.10 7.06
C ALA A 239 -12.08 7.32 5.55
N ASN A 240 -13.23 7.92 5.21
CA ASN A 240 -13.57 8.30 3.84
C ASN A 240 -13.05 9.69 3.45
N ARG A 241 -12.37 10.42 4.35
CA ARG A 241 -11.70 11.66 4.00
C ARG A 241 -10.28 11.36 3.55
N GLU A 242 -9.95 11.73 2.33
CA GLU A 242 -8.62 11.51 1.75
C GLU A 242 -7.57 12.52 2.16
N ILE A 243 -7.98 13.70 2.59
CA ILE A 243 -7.06 14.81 2.84
C ILE A 243 -7.02 15.07 4.34
N PHE A 244 -6.02 14.49 4.99
CA PHE A 244 -5.76 14.70 6.41
C PHE A 244 -4.66 15.74 6.61
N PRO A 245 -4.81 16.69 7.56
CA PRO A 245 -3.71 17.56 7.94
C PRO A 245 -2.58 16.73 8.56
N TYR A 246 -1.34 17.06 8.18
CA TYR A 246 -0.14 16.44 8.74
C TYR A 246 0.99 17.46 8.87
N ILE A 247 1.99 17.08 9.65
CA ILE A 247 3.21 17.84 9.85
C ILE A 247 4.38 16.95 9.48
N ASP A 248 5.23 17.40 8.58
CA ASP A 248 6.43 16.69 8.18
C ASP A 248 7.71 17.45 8.52
N PHE A 249 8.76 16.68 8.75
CA PHE A 249 10.09 17.11 9.15
C PHE A 249 11.12 16.43 8.26
N ALA A 250 12.06 17.17 7.69
CA ALA A 250 13.12 16.60 6.86
C ALA A 250 14.40 17.44 6.88
N THR A 251 15.53 16.79 6.62
CA THR A 251 16.82 17.47 6.41
C THR A 251 16.97 18.02 5.01
N ALA A 252 16.38 17.34 4.00
CA ALA A 252 16.38 17.83 2.63
C ALA A 252 15.36 18.98 2.46
N ALA A 253 15.78 20.05 1.81
CA ALA A 253 14.93 21.22 1.57
C ALA A 253 14.13 21.09 0.28
N ASP A 254 14.70 20.48 -0.75
CA ASP A 254 14.09 20.24 -2.04
C ASP A 254 14.47 18.87 -2.62
N TRP A 255 13.84 18.49 -3.74
CA TRP A 255 14.03 17.19 -4.38
C TRP A 255 15.41 17.05 -5.03
N ARG A 256 16.07 18.16 -5.42
CA ARG A 256 17.43 18.15 -5.97
C ARG A 256 18.45 17.77 -4.91
N ASP A 257 18.30 18.31 -3.69
CA ASP A 257 19.14 17.92 -2.56
C ASP A 257 19.07 16.40 -2.33
N LEU A 258 17.86 15.85 -2.35
CA LEU A 258 17.64 14.41 -2.18
C LEU A 258 18.24 13.61 -3.34
N SER A 259 18.04 14.04 -4.58
CA SER A 259 18.61 13.35 -5.75
C SER A 259 20.13 13.38 -5.75
N ASN A 260 20.75 14.49 -5.35
CA ASN A 260 22.19 14.64 -5.19
C ASN A 260 22.76 13.79 -4.04
N TYR A 261 21.95 13.50 -3.03
CA TYR A 261 22.33 12.58 -1.96
C TYR A 261 22.33 11.12 -2.41
N ILE A 262 21.30 10.67 -3.17
CA ILE A 262 21.14 9.26 -3.52
C ILE A 262 21.91 8.85 -4.78
N ALA A 263 22.03 9.73 -5.79
CA ALA A 263 22.65 9.39 -7.07
C ALA A 263 24.06 8.80 -6.94
N PRO A 264 24.98 9.38 -6.13
CA PRO A 264 26.34 8.84 -5.99
C PRO A 264 26.39 7.41 -5.43
N ILE A 265 25.38 7.02 -4.62
CA ILE A 265 25.29 5.67 -4.05
C ILE A 265 25.07 4.63 -5.16
N TYR A 266 24.25 4.96 -6.14
CA TYR A 266 23.97 4.10 -7.29
C TYR A 266 25.10 4.18 -8.33
N ASP A 267 25.67 5.36 -8.58
CA ASP A 267 26.77 5.55 -9.52
C ASP A 267 28.02 4.75 -9.12
N GLU A 268 28.31 4.65 -7.83
CA GLU A 268 29.39 3.81 -7.33
C GLU A 268 29.24 2.34 -7.76
N ILE A 269 28.01 1.82 -7.77
CA ILE A 269 27.70 0.46 -8.18
C ILE A 269 27.83 0.31 -9.69
N PHE A 270 27.25 1.24 -10.47
CA PHE A 270 27.29 1.17 -11.94
C PHE A 270 28.72 1.28 -12.50
N ASN A 271 29.55 2.14 -11.93
CA ASN A 271 30.93 2.36 -12.40
C ASN A 271 31.87 1.15 -12.18
N LYS A 272 31.52 0.26 -11.26
CA LYS A 272 32.32 -0.93 -10.91
C LYS A 272 31.82 -2.20 -11.61
N THR A 273 30.73 -2.15 -12.36
CA THR A 273 30.00 -3.33 -12.78
C THR A 273 30.09 -3.58 -14.28
N SER A 274 30.41 -4.83 -14.68
CA SER A 274 30.39 -5.29 -16.07
C SER A 274 29.63 -6.61 -16.18
N LEU A 275 28.56 -6.64 -16.96
CA LEU A 275 27.74 -7.84 -17.16
C LEU A 275 28.59 -9.02 -17.68
N LYS A 276 29.49 -8.79 -18.65
CA LYS A 276 30.39 -9.84 -19.18
C LYS A 276 31.28 -10.46 -18.11
N HIS A 277 31.59 -9.70 -17.08
CA HIS A 277 32.49 -10.19 -16.02
C HIS A 277 31.77 -11.13 -15.06
N PHE A 278 30.57 -10.73 -14.55
CA PHE A 278 29.89 -11.51 -13.54
C PHE A 278 28.82 -12.48 -14.10
N ALA A 279 28.33 -12.26 -15.35
CA ALA A 279 27.29 -13.07 -15.97
C ALA A 279 27.59 -13.34 -17.46
N PRO A 280 28.74 -13.99 -17.78
CA PRO A 280 29.15 -14.22 -19.18
C PRO A 280 28.17 -15.08 -19.97
N ASP A 281 27.49 -16.03 -19.33
CA ASP A 281 26.47 -16.86 -19.92
C ASP A 281 25.19 -16.10 -20.29
N LEU A 282 24.78 -15.12 -19.48
CA LEU A 282 23.68 -14.21 -19.78
C LEU A 282 24.04 -13.27 -20.92
N ALA A 283 25.26 -12.71 -20.90
CA ALA A 283 25.75 -11.87 -21.98
C ALA A 283 25.75 -12.62 -23.33
N ALA A 284 26.23 -13.86 -23.34
CA ALA A 284 26.21 -14.70 -24.56
C ALA A 284 24.80 -14.97 -25.08
N LYS A 285 23.83 -15.21 -24.19
CA LYS A 285 22.40 -15.36 -24.59
C LYS A 285 21.85 -14.09 -25.21
N LEU A 286 22.15 -12.92 -24.62
CA LEU A 286 21.74 -11.62 -25.17
C LEU A 286 22.39 -11.35 -26.53
N ASP A 287 23.69 -11.66 -26.69
CA ASP A 287 24.41 -11.49 -27.94
C ASP A 287 23.83 -12.35 -29.09
N ALA A 288 23.32 -13.54 -28.75
CA ALA A 288 22.69 -14.45 -29.72
C ALA A 288 21.30 -13.98 -30.23
N ILE A 289 20.64 -13.09 -29.53
CA ILE A 289 19.35 -12.53 -29.99
C ILE A 289 19.63 -11.42 -31.00
N ALA A 290 19.07 -11.52 -32.20
CA ALA A 290 19.35 -10.56 -33.29
C ALA A 290 18.55 -9.26 -33.16
N VAL A 291 17.30 -9.34 -32.72
CA VAL A 291 16.35 -8.21 -32.67
C VAL A 291 16.42 -7.51 -31.32
N LEU A 292 16.58 -6.18 -31.33
CA LEU A 292 16.74 -5.42 -30.08
C LEU A 292 15.48 -5.46 -29.21
N ASP A 293 14.28 -5.42 -29.81
CA ASP A 293 13.02 -5.56 -29.07
C ASP A 293 12.97 -6.88 -28.28
N ASP A 294 13.42 -7.98 -28.90
CA ASP A 294 13.46 -9.30 -28.29
C ASP A 294 14.55 -9.38 -27.19
N LYS A 295 15.68 -8.65 -27.36
CA LYS A 295 16.70 -8.51 -26.32
C LYS A 295 16.14 -7.81 -25.07
N VAL A 296 15.40 -6.70 -25.29
CA VAL A 296 14.80 -5.94 -24.19
C VAL A 296 13.75 -6.79 -23.47
N GLN A 297 12.87 -7.45 -24.23
CA GLN A 297 11.88 -8.37 -23.65
C GLN A 297 12.56 -9.47 -22.83
N PHE A 298 13.59 -10.12 -23.40
CA PHE A 298 14.33 -11.17 -22.71
C PHE A 298 15.01 -10.65 -21.42
N ALA A 299 15.63 -9.46 -21.45
CA ALA A 299 16.29 -8.84 -20.30
C ALA A 299 15.29 -8.62 -19.14
N VAL A 300 14.13 -8.03 -19.44
CA VAL A 300 13.08 -7.76 -18.46
C VAL A 300 12.54 -9.07 -17.88
N GLU A 301 12.12 -9.99 -18.74
CA GLU A 301 11.54 -11.28 -18.31
C GLU A 301 12.56 -12.13 -17.54
N TYR A 302 13.85 -12.05 -17.90
CA TYR A 302 14.91 -12.74 -17.19
C TYR A 302 14.99 -12.29 -15.73
N VAL A 303 15.06 -10.98 -15.48
CA VAL A 303 15.15 -10.46 -14.11
C VAL A 303 13.87 -10.70 -13.34
N GLN A 304 12.71 -10.50 -13.97
CA GLN A 304 11.41 -10.72 -13.33
C GLN A 304 11.24 -12.17 -12.86
N ASN A 305 11.60 -13.14 -13.70
CA ASN A 305 11.26 -14.55 -13.46
C ASN A 305 12.38 -15.38 -12.82
N ASN A 306 13.66 -14.99 -12.99
CA ASN A 306 14.80 -15.76 -12.49
C ASN A 306 15.46 -15.22 -11.23
N ILE A 307 15.10 -13.99 -10.82
CA ILE A 307 15.56 -13.39 -9.57
C ILE A 307 14.38 -13.37 -8.60
N TYR A 308 14.50 -14.08 -7.49
CA TYR A 308 13.45 -14.12 -6.47
C TYR A 308 13.44 -12.83 -5.66
N TYR A 309 12.24 -12.35 -5.32
CA TYR A 309 12.12 -11.20 -4.45
C TYR A 309 12.35 -11.61 -3.00
N ILE A 310 13.39 -11.03 -2.39
CA ILE A 310 13.66 -11.16 -0.96
C ILE A 310 14.12 -9.80 -0.46
N PHE A 311 13.38 -9.26 0.49
CA PHE A 311 13.77 -8.08 1.24
C PHE A 311 14.31 -8.51 2.60
N ASN A 312 15.60 -8.24 2.85
CA ASN A 312 16.23 -8.42 4.15
C ASN A 312 16.51 -7.03 4.74
N ALA A 313 15.74 -6.66 5.77
CA ALA A 313 15.87 -5.38 6.43
C ALA A 313 17.23 -5.19 7.10
N ASP A 314 17.84 -6.27 7.56
CA ASP A 314 19.09 -6.24 8.33
C ASP A 314 20.33 -6.13 7.42
N GLU A 315 20.29 -6.77 6.23
CA GLU A 315 21.44 -6.86 5.33
C GLU A 315 21.40 -5.86 4.18
N MET A 316 20.21 -5.45 3.73
CA MET A 316 20.04 -4.62 2.54
C MET A 316 19.99 -3.11 2.80
N ASN A 317 20.35 -2.65 3.97
CA ASN A 317 20.65 -1.25 4.29
C ASN A 317 19.74 -0.20 3.64
N GLY A 318 18.48 -0.19 3.98
CA GLY A 318 17.60 0.91 3.55
C GLY A 318 17.58 1.09 2.03
N HIS A 319 18.03 2.22 1.53
CA HIS A 319 17.99 2.54 0.09
C HIS A 319 19.27 2.19 -0.70
N LYS A 320 20.29 1.60 -0.09
CA LYS A 320 21.47 1.16 -0.82
C LYS A 320 21.16 -0.18 -1.54
N PRO A 321 21.27 -0.26 -2.87
CA PRO A 321 21.03 -1.50 -3.58
C PRO A 321 22.17 -2.50 -3.37
N GLN A 322 21.81 -3.79 -3.48
CA GLN A 322 22.78 -4.88 -3.53
C GLN A 322 23.59 -4.83 -4.84
N GLU A 323 24.84 -5.23 -4.80
CA GLU A 323 25.68 -5.36 -5.98
C GLU A 323 25.05 -6.32 -7.02
N PRO A 324 25.01 -5.96 -8.33
CA PRO A 324 24.41 -6.78 -9.37
C PRO A 324 24.99 -8.19 -9.49
N ALA A 325 26.30 -8.33 -9.26
CA ALA A 325 26.97 -9.63 -9.26
C ALA A 325 26.42 -10.55 -8.18
N VAL A 326 26.24 -10.04 -6.96
CA VAL A 326 25.67 -10.77 -5.82
C VAL A 326 24.20 -11.13 -6.09
N THR A 327 23.43 -10.18 -6.63
CA THR A 327 22.02 -10.42 -7.02
C THR A 327 21.92 -11.52 -8.08
N TYR A 328 22.81 -11.49 -9.07
CA TYR A 328 22.84 -12.50 -10.14
C TYR A 328 23.26 -13.88 -9.62
N GLU A 329 24.28 -13.96 -8.80
CA GLU A 329 24.81 -15.21 -8.24
C GLU A 329 23.79 -15.88 -7.31
N ASN A 330 23.26 -15.13 -6.35
CA ASN A 330 22.30 -15.64 -5.37
C ASN A 330 20.91 -15.86 -5.94
N LYS A 331 20.59 -15.30 -7.12
CA LYS A 331 19.23 -15.29 -7.71
C LYS A 331 18.18 -14.68 -6.79
N GLN A 332 18.60 -13.73 -5.94
CA GLN A 332 17.75 -13.09 -4.94
C GLN A 332 18.06 -11.60 -4.83
N GLY A 333 17.02 -10.80 -4.60
CA GLY A 333 17.19 -9.36 -4.39
C GLY A 333 15.85 -8.66 -4.19
N ASP A 334 15.90 -7.48 -3.56
CA ASP A 334 14.73 -6.61 -3.39
C ASP A 334 14.46 -5.77 -4.66
N CYS A 335 13.52 -4.82 -4.58
CA CYS A 335 13.17 -3.94 -5.70
C CYS A 335 14.39 -3.19 -6.25
N LYS A 336 15.28 -2.69 -5.38
CA LYS A 336 16.48 -1.95 -5.76
C LYS A 336 17.49 -2.85 -6.45
N ALA A 337 17.78 -4.00 -5.87
CA ALA A 337 18.72 -4.98 -6.40
C ALA A 337 18.29 -5.49 -7.79
N LYS A 338 17.01 -5.83 -7.95
CA LYS A 338 16.47 -6.29 -9.22
C LYS A 338 16.46 -5.18 -10.27
N SER A 339 16.11 -3.95 -9.90
CA SER A 339 16.10 -2.80 -10.82
C SER A 339 17.52 -2.44 -11.28
N VAL A 340 18.50 -2.48 -10.37
CA VAL A 340 19.90 -2.24 -10.70
C VAL A 340 20.44 -3.33 -11.64
N LEU A 341 20.14 -4.60 -11.37
CA LEU A 341 20.55 -5.69 -12.28
C LEU A 341 19.93 -5.52 -13.67
N LEU A 342 18.63 -5.16 -13.75
CA LEU A 342 17.97 -4.91 -15.03
C LEU A 342 18.62 -3.75 -15.78
N LYS A 343 18.92 -2.63 -15.08
CA LYS A 343 19.61 -1.49 -15.70
C LYS A 343 20.95 -1.90 -16.27
N VAL A 344 21.78 -2.67 -15.54
CA VAL A 344 23.09 -3.14 -16.03
C VAL A 344 22.94 -4.02 -17.28
N ILE A 345 21.89 -4.84 -17.36
CA ILE A 345 21.60 -5.65 -18.56
C ILE A 345 21.17 -4.75 -19.72
N LEU A 346 20.32 -3.75 -19.47
CA LEU A 346 19.89 -2.80 -20.51
C LEU A 346 21.04 -1.95 -21.03
N ASP A 347 21.93 -1.47 -20.17
CA ASP A 347 23.14 -0.75 -20.56
C ASP A 347 24.06 -1.62 -21.44
N TYR A 348 24.19 -2.92 -21.11
CA TYR A 348 24.97 -3.86 -21.90
C TYR A 348 24.44 -4.01 -23.35
N ILE A 349 23.14 -4.01 -23.54
CA ILE A 349 22.53 -4.06 -24.89
C ILE A 349 22.32 -2.70 -25.54
N GLY A 350 22.84 -1.61 -24.92
CA GLY A 350 22.81 -0.26 -25.48
C GLY A 350 21.46 0.44 -25.40
N VAL A 351 20.63 0.10 -24.42
CA VAL A 351 19.32 0.71 -24.19
C VAL A 351 19.40 1.70 -23.03
N ASP A 352 19.03 2.96 -23.29
CA ASP A 352 19.04 4.02 -22.26
C ASP A 352 17.98 3.75 -21.20
N SER A 353 18.43 3.72 -19.95
CA SER A 353 17.56 3.46 -18.81
C SER A 353 18.04 4.15 -17.54
N SER A 354 17.16 4.32 -16.59
CA SER A 354 17.45 4.88 -15.27
C SER A 354 16.60 4.21 -14.19
N ILE A 355 17.11 4.22 -12.96
CA ILE A 355 16.33 3.84 -11.79
C ILE A 355 15.45 5.02 -11.41
N VAL A 356 14.21 4.75 -11.06
CA VAL A 356 13.28 5.73 -10.51
C VAL A 356 12.69 5.23 -9.19
N LEU A 357 12.57 6.13 -8.23
CA LEU A 357 11.91 5.87 -6.95
C LEU A 357 10.45 6.30 -7.06
N VAL A 358 9.56 5.45 -6.58
CA VAL A 358 8.10 5.63 -6.63
C VAL A 358 7.46 5.22 -5.30
N ASN A 359 6.20 5.58 -5.12
CA ASN A 359 5.39 5.10 -4.00
C ASN A 359 4.06 4.57 -4.52
N PHE A 360 3.80 3.28 -4.36
CA PHE A 360 2.55 2.66 -4.82
C PHE A 360 1.37 2.81 -3.86
N HIS A 361 1.60 3.31 -2.65
CA HIS A 361 0.54 3.43 -1.64
C HIS A 361 0.06 4.87 -1.43
N THR A 362 1.02 5.82 -1.35
CA THR A 362 0.72 7.21 -1.02
C THR A 362 1.18 8.19 -2.10
N ASP A 363 1.28 7.73 -3.34
CA ASP A 363 1.80 8.47 -4.49
C ASP A 363 1.15 9.84 -4.66
N PHE A 364 -0.17 9.94 -4.46
CA PHE A 364 -0.91 11.21 -4.53
C PHE A 364 -0.34 12.28 -3.58
N TYR A 365 0.15 11.87 -2.41
CA TYR A 365 0.67 12.78 -1.38
C TYR A 365 2.13 13.17 -1.58
N ILE A 366 2.92 12.47 -2.41
CA ILE A 366 4.38 12.69 -2.54
C ILE A 366 4.72 14.15 -2.81
N LYS A 367 4.00 14.79 -3.72
CA LYS A 367 4.24 16.20 -4.08
C LYS A 367 4.01 17.19 -2.93
N TYR A 368 3.31 16.77 -1.91
CA TYR A 368 3.01 17.61 -0.74
C TYR A 368 3.96 17.36 0.42
N TYR A 369 4.72 16.24 0.44
CA TYR A 369 5.71 15.98 1.46
C TYR A 369 6.97 16.84 1.31
N LEU A 370 7.68 17.05 2.42
CA LEU A 370 9.09 17.42 2.33
C LEU A 370 9.88 16.28 1.69
N PRO A 371 10.91 16.61 0.88
CA PRO A 371 11.69 15.59 0.21
C PRO A 371 12.36 14.61 1.17
N SER A 372 12.17 13.33 0.93
CA SER A 372 12.76 12.27 1.75
C SER A 372 12.80 10.94 1.02
N LEU A 373 13.80 10.12 1.32
CA LEU A 373 13.84 8.73 0.85
C LEU A 373 12.71 7.89 1.44
N LEU A 374 12.22 8.23 2.65
CA LEU A 374 11.10 7.54 3.29
C LEU A 374 9.74 7.79 2.60
N THR A 375 9.65 8.80 1.72
CA THR A 375 8.44 9.00 0.91
C THR A 375 8.30 7.99 -0.22
N PHE A 376 9.36 7.25 -0.54
CA PHE A 376 9.37 6.22 -1.57
C PHE A 376 9.38 4.84 -0.95
N ASN A 377 8.57 3.94 -1.47
CA ASN A 377 8.51 2.56 -1.00
C ASN A 377 8.94 1.53 -2.05
N HIS A 378 9.26 1.99 -3.28
CA HIS A 378 9.61 1.09 -4.37
C HIS A 378 10.60 1.72 -5.35
N ALA A 379 11.39 0.87 -6.01
CA ALA A 379 12.31 1.24 -7.09
C ALA A 379 11.98 0.44 -8.35
N ILE A 380 11.85 1.13 -9.48
CA ILE A 380 11.57 0.55 -10.78
C ILE A 380 12.53 1.11 -11.84
N VAL A 381 12.45 0.61 -13.06
CA VAL A 381 13.31 1.03 -14.17
C VAL A 381 12.51 1.83 -15.19
N LYS A 382 12.96 3.05 -15.46
CA LYS A 382 12.52 3.85 -16.62
C LYS A 382 13.41 3.49 -17.80
N ILE A 383 12.80 3.23 -18.94
CA ILE A 383 13.48 2.86 -20.20
C ILE A 383 13.09 3.88 -21.26
N ASN A 384 14.07 4.58 -21.85
CA ASN A 384 13.87 5.44 -23.01
C ASN A 384 14.12 4.62 -24.27
N TYR A 385 13.07 4.33 -25.02
CA TYR A 385 13.18 3.45 -26.17
C TYR A 385 12.29 3.93 -27.32
N LYS A 386 12.87 4.04 -28.52
CA LYS A 386 12.19 4.52 -29.74
C LYS A 386 11.49 5.89 -29.58
N GLY A 387 12.04 6.75 -28.73
CA GLY A 387 11.50 8.09 -28.46
C GLY A 387 10.37 8.15 -27.42
N GLU A 388 10.01 7.02 -26.82
CA GLU A 388 8.98 6.91 -25.78
C GLU A 388 9.60 6.51 -24.44
N GLU A 389 8.91 6.86 -23.33
CA GLU A 389 9.28 6.46 -21.99
C GLU A 389 8.43 5.28 -21.54
N PHE A 390 9.09 4.20 -21.13
CA PHE A 390 8.47 3.02 -20.55
C PHE A 390 8.92 2.85 -19.10
N PHE A 391 8.06 2.26 -18.28
CA PHE A 391 8.37 1.93 -16.89
C PHE A 391 8.18 0.45 -16.66
N VAL A 392 9.16 -0.19 -16.04
CA VAL A 392 9.17 -1.63 -15.80
C VAL A 392 9.44 -1.90 -14.33
N ASP A 393 8.57 -2.63 -13.69
CA ASP A 393 8.80 -3.18 -12.35
C ASP A 393 9.52 -4.53 -12.47
N ALA A 394 10.80 -4.53 -12.07
CA ALA A 394 11.61 -5.73 -12.11
C ALA A 394 11.18 -6.80 -11.08
N THR A 395 10.30 -6.46 -10.13
CA THR A 395 9.84 -7.38 -9.08
C THR A 395 8.63 -8.20 -9.48
N THR A 396 7.81 -7.70 -10.39
CA THR A 396 6.60 -8.38 -10.85
C THR A 396 6.95 -9.60 -11.70
N ARG A 397 6.40 -10.75 -11.35
CA ARG A 397 6.63 -12.02 -12.08
C ARG A 397 5.52 -12.29 -13.08
N GLU A 398 5.86 -13.09 -14.11
CA GLU A 398 4.91 -13.55 -15.11
C GLU A 398 4.21 -12.40 -15.85
N GLU A 399 4.95 -11.33 -16.10
CA GLU A 399 4.57 -10.27 -17.02
C GLU A 399 5.28 -10.45 -18.36
N PHE A 400 4.50 -10.37 -19.42
CA PHE A 400 4.96 -10.65 -20.77
C PHE A 400 4.76 -9.44 -21.69
N GLY A 401 5.32 -9.50 -22.88
CA GLY A 401 5.14 -8.53 -23.95
C GLY A 401 6.38 -7.68 -24.25
N LEU A 402 6.40 -7.16 -25.46
CA LEU A 402 7.27 -6.04 -25.82
C LEU A 402 6.92 -4.81 -24.96
N LEU A 403 7.79 -3.81 -24.87
CA LEU A 403 7.58 -2.66 -23.97
C LEU A 403 6.20 -2.00 -24.19
N GLU A 404 5.78 -1.82 -25.43
CA GLU A 404 4.49 -1.23 -25.79
C GLU A 404 3.26 -2.10 -25.49
N ASN A 405 3.46 -3.40 -25.26
CA ASN A 405 2.39 -4.37 -24.98
C ASN A 405 2.36 -4.84 -23.54
N ARG A 406 3.32 -4.39 -22.72
CA ARG A 406 3.36 -4.73 -21.28
C ARG A 406 2.24 -4.06 -20.51
N GLY A 407 1.98 -4.60 -19.32
CA GLY A 407 1.04 -4.02 -18.39
C GLY A 407 1.47 -2.63 -17.91
N PHE A 408 0.49 -1.79 -17.63
CA PHE A 408 0.72 -0.46 -17.09
C PHE A 408 0.95 -0.53 -15.58
N ILE A 409 1.93 0.24 -15.08
CA ILE A 409 2.21 0.38 -13.65
C ILE A 409 1.58 1.69 -13.18
N TYR A 410 0.75 1.64 -12.13
CA TYR A 410 0.03 2.79 -11.61
C TYR A 410 0.88 3.58 -10.61
N PHE A 411 1.33 4.74 -11.02
CA PHE A 411 1.95 5.79 -10.20
C PHE A 411 1.90 7.12 -10.96
N MET A 412 1.93 8.23 -10.23
CA MET A 412 1.90 9.58 -10.79
C MET A 412 3.26 10.28 -10.68
N HIS A 413 3.95 10.10 -9.55
CA HIS A 413 5.16 10.84 -9.24
C HIS A 413 6.36 9.90 -9.11
N TYR A 414 7.50 10.38 -9.55
CA TYR A 414 8.76 9.65 -9.43
C TYR A 414 9.95 10.58 -9.29
N LEU A 415 10.97 10.12 -8.58
CA LEU A 415 12.29 10.74 -8.54
C LEU A 415 13.28 9.88 -9.31
N GLU A 416 13.90 10.46 -10.35
CA GLU A 416 14.94 9.77 -11.12
C GLU A 416 16.26 9.76 -10.32
N VAL A 417 16.89 8.60 -10.20
CA VAL A 417 18.17 8.45 -9.48
C VAL A 417 19.32 8.91 -10.37
N LYS A 418 19.41 10.22 -10.52
CA LYS A 418 20.48 10.96 -11.21
C LYS A 418 20.73 12.25 -10.45
N PRO A 419 21.90 12.90 -10.59
CA PRO A 419 22.13 14.20 -9.98
C PRO A 419 21.17 15.26 -10.50
N ASP A 420 20.85 16.23 -9.64
CA ASP A 420 20.10 17.46 -9.95
C ASP A 420 18.70 17.22 -10.52
N GLN A 421 17.98 16.22 -9.97
CA GLN A 421 16.61 15.91 -10.38
C GLN A 421 15.58 16.50 -9.44
N GLU A 422 14.48 16.98 -10.03
CA GLU A 422 13.24 17.32 -9.34
C GLU A 422 12.28 16.13 -9.33
N LEU A 423 11.28 16.17 -8.45
CA LEU A 423 10.15 15.25 -8.52
C LEU A 423 9.42 15.45 -9.85
N LYS A 424 9.23 14.37 -10.59
CA LYS A 424 8.56 14.38 -11.90
C LYS A 424 7.16 13.81 -11.77
N GLU A 425 6.24 14.41 -12.51
CA GLU A 425 4.91 13.87 -12.69
C GLU A 425 4.86 13.09 -14.01
N ARG A 426 4.30 11.89 -13.94
CA ARG A 426 4.12 11.03 -15.10
C ARG A 426 2.98 11.55 -15.95
N LYS A 427 3.17 11.59 -17.27
CA LYS A 427 2.08 11.92 -18.21
C LYS A 427 0.96 10.88 -18.09
N PRO A 428 -0.30 11.31 -18.19
CA PRO A 428 -1.43 10.38 -18.26
C PRO A 428 -1.23 9.37 -19.38
N TYR A 429 -1.42 8.10 -19.07
CA TYR A 429 -1.27 7.00 -20.01
C TYR A 429 -2.64 6.49 -20.46
N ARG A 430 -2.76 6.20 -21.73
CA ARG A 430 -3.90 5.46 -22.27
C ARG A 430 -3.37 4.28 -23.08
N TYR A 431 -3.96 3.12 -22.88
CA TYR A 431 -3.64 1.98 -23.74
C TYR A 431 -4.02 2.28 -25.19
N PRO A 432 -3.14 1.97 -26.17
CA PRO A 432 -3.45 2.13 -27.58
C PRO A 432 -4.38 1.02 -28.11
N TYR A 433 -4.86 0.15 -27.25
CA TYR A 433 -5.69 -1.01 -27.56
C TYR A 433 -6.76 -1.22 -26.48
N TYR A 434 -7.76 -2.04 -26.79
CA TYR A 434 -8.71 -2.51 -25.79
C TYR A 434 -8.03 -3.58 -24.90
N CYS A 435 -8.05 -3.37 -23.60
CA CYS A 435 -7.52 -4.32 -22.61
C CYS A 435 -8.38 -5.57 -22.51
N VAL A 436 -9.68 -5.42 -22.80
CA VAL A 436 -10.65 -6.50 -22.95
C VAL A 436 -11.42 -6.25 -24.25
N ASP A 437 -11.41 -7.23 -25.16
CA ASP A 437 -12.26 -7.25 -26.34
C ASP A 437 -13.10 -8.53 -26.31
N GLU A 438 -14.38 -8.38 -26.00
CA GLU A 438 -15.29 -9.48 -25.77
C GLU A 438 -16.41 -9.49 -26.79
N LYS A 439 -16.59 -10.66 -27.42
CA LYS A 439 -17.68 -10.92 -28.35
C LYS A 439 -18.58 -12.00 -27.77
N VAL A 440 -19.85 -11.69 -27.63
CA VAL A 440 -20.90 -12.59 -27.22
C VAL A 440 -21.79 -12.91 -28.43
N ASP A 441 -21.86 -14.17 -28.82
CA ASP A 441 -22.81 -14.67 -29.79
C ASP A 441 -23.86 -15.51 -29.05
N PHE A 442 -25.10 -15.01 -29.02
CA PHE A 442 -26.23 -15.67 -28.37
C PHE A 442 -27.26 -16.05 -29.41
N ASN A 443 -27.37 -17.34 -29.69
CA ASN A 443 -28.29 -17.90 -30.69
C ASN A 443 -29.45 -18.60 -29.99
N VAL A 444 -30.65 -18.10 -30.15
CA VAL A 444 -31.88 -18.60 -29.52
C VAL A 444 -32.82 -19.15 -30.58
N GLN A 445 -33.13 -20.45 -30.47
CA GLN A 445 -34.07 -21.16 -31.34
C GLN A 445 -35.15 -21.82 -30.48
N GLY A 446 -36.39 -21.38 -30.64
CA GLY A 446 -37.49 -21.91 -29.84
C GLY A 446 -37.27 -21.69 -28.33
N THR A 447 -37.05 -22.75 -27.59
CA THR A 447 -36.85 -22.74 -26.12
C THR A 447 -35.41 -23.06 -25.71
N ALA A 448 -34.47 -23.06 -26.65
CA ALA A 448 -33.07 -23.33 -26.36
C ALA A 448 -32.19 -22.18 -26.86
N GLY A 449 -31.17 -21.81 -26.08
CA GLY A 449 -30.16 -20.84 -26.45
C GLY A 449 -28.77 -21.45 -26.45
N THR A 450 -27.95 -21.10 -27.43
CA THR A 450 -26.51 -21.42 -27.42
C THR A 450 -25.72 -20.14 -27.24
N LEU A 451 -24.91 -20.12 -26.18
CA LEU A 451 -24.06 -18.99 -25.83
C LEU A 451 -22.61 -19.29 -26.19
N THR A 452 -21.98 -18.41 -26.92
CA THR A 452 -20.54 -18.42 -27.16
C THR A 452 -19.97 -17.07 -26.79
N LEU A 453 -19.03 -17.05 -25.85
CA LEU A 453 -18.32 -15.88 -25.38
C LEU A 453 -16.85 -16.02 -25.78
N THR A 454 -16.35 -15.10 -26.59
CA THR A 454 -14.95 -15.07 -27.02
C THR A 454 -14.33 -13.79 -26.49
N THR A 455 -13.33 -13.90 -25.60
CA THR A 455 -12.70 -12.76 -24.96
C THR A 455 -11.20 -12.75 -25.22
N SER A 456 -10.69 -11.64 -25.72
CA SER A 456 -9.27 -11.34 -25.85
C SER A 456 -8.86 -10.36 -24.75
N TYR A 457 -7.87 -10.75 -23.97
CA TYR A 457 -7.27 -9.93 -22.92
C TYR A 457 -5.89 -9.46 -23.35
N LYS A 458 -5.55 -8.19 -23.07
CA LYS A 458 -4.22 -7.61 -23.35
C LYS A 458 -3.64 -6.90 -22.13
N GLY A 459 -2.32 -6.69 -22.14
CA GLY A 459 -1.61 -6.00 -21.05
C GLY A 459 -1.81 -6.66 -19.68
N ASN A 460 -2.13 -5.85 -18.67
CA ASN A 460 -2.37 -6.32 -17.31
C ASN A 460 -3.47 -7.37 -17.22
N ARG A 461 -4.53 -7.25 -18.05
CA ARG A 461 -5.64 -8.21 -18.07
C ARG A 461 -5.18 -9.57 -18.58
N ALA A 462 -4.32 -9.61 -19.62
CA ALA A 462 -3.75 -10.86 -20.11
C ALA A 462 -2.88 -11.55 -19.05
N ASN A 463 -2.02 -10.80 -18.38
CA ASN A 463 -1.17 -11.35 -17.31
C ASN A 463 -2.00 -11.88 -16.13
N ALA A 464 -3.05 -11.15 -15.73
CA ALA A 464 -3.96 -11.58 -14.67
C ALA A 464 -4.70 -12.89 -15.05
N MET A 465 -5.22 -12.97 -16.30
CA MET A 465 -5.91 -14.17 -16.78
C MET A 465 -4.99 -15.37 -16.90
N ARG A 466 -3.74 -15.22 -17.36
CA ARG A 466 -2.75 -16.31 -17.38
C ARG A 466 -2.52 -16.88 -15.98
N ARG A 467 -2.30 -15.99 -14.99
CA ARG A 467 -2.11 -16.41 -13.58
C ARG A 467 -3.36 -17.11 -13.05
N TYR A 468 -4.55 -16.59 -13.33
CA TYR A 468 -5.81 -17.18 -12.90
C TYR A 468 -5.99 -18.59 -13.48
N PHE A 469 -5.81 -18.77 -14.80
CA PHE A 469 -5.93 -20.07 -15.46
C PHE A 469 -4.84 -21.07 -15.05
N LYS A 470 -3.65 -20.59 -14.68
CA LYS A 470 -2.56 -21.42 -14.20
C LYS A 470 -2.81 -21.95 -12.78
N ASN A 471 -3.40 -21.12 -11.92
CA ASN A 471 -3.49 -21.39 -10.48
C ASN A 471 -4.86 -21.93 -10.04
N THR A 472 -5.85 -21.95 -10.94
CA THR A 472 -7.22 -22.36 -10.66
C THR A 472 -7.58 -23.59 -11.50
N ASN A 473 -8.27 -24.56 -10.91
CA ASN A 473 -8.68 -25.73 -11.66
C ASN A 473 -9.82 -25.40 -12.65
N LYS A 474 -9.92 -26.19 -13.73
CA LYS A 474 -10.86 -25.94 -14.83
C LYS A 474 -12.32 -25.86 -14.37
N ARG A 475 -12.72 -26.65 -13.37
CA ARG A 475 -14.10 -26.64 -12.84
C ARG A 475 -14.42 -25.33 -12.12
N GLU A 476 -13.55 -24.88 -11.26
CA GLU A 476 -13.72 -23.58 -10.57
C GLU A 476 -13.74 -22.41 -11.55
N ILE A 477 -12.93 -22.46 -12.62
CA ILE A 477 -12.97 -21.45 -13.68
C ILE A 477 -14.35 -21.44 -14.33
N ILE A 478 -14.88 -22.60 -14.73
CA ILE A 478 -16.21 -22.71 -15.33
C ILE A 478 -17.30 -22.19 -14.38
N ASP A 479 -17.26 -22.58 -13.12
CA ASP A 479 -18.22 -22.13 -12.11
C ASP A 479 -18.17 -20.61 -11.90
N SER A 480 -16.98 -20.01 -11.96
CA SER A 480 -16.82 -18.54 -11.88
C SER A 480 -17.44 -17.83 -13.08
N TRP A 481 -17.26 -18.38 -14.30
CA TRP A 481 -17.89 -17.84 -15.52
C TRP A 481 -19.42 -18.02 -15.49
N ASN A 482 -19.92 -19.17 -15.04
CA ASN A 482 -21.35 -19.39 -14.87
C ASN A 482 -21.96 -18.35 -13.91
N ASN A 483 -21.31 -18.11 -12.77
CA ASN A 483 -21.73 -17.10 -11.81
C ASN A 483 -21.75 -15.70 -12.44
N PHE A 484 -20.68 -15.31 -13.07
CA PHE A 484 -20.57 -14.01 -13.73
C PHE A 484 -21.65 -13.82 -14.81
N LEU A 485 -21.85 -14.82 -15.67
CA LEU A 485 -22.84 -14.77 -16.75
C LEU A 485 -24.28 -14.81 -16.23
N PHE A 486 -24.55 -15.54 -15.15
CA PHE A 486 -25.85 -15.56 -14.51
C PHE A 486 -26.32 -14.16 -14.13
N TYR A 487 -25.44 -13.39 -13.49
CA TYR A 487 -25.74 -12.00 -13.14
C TYR A 487 -25.75 -11.05 -14.36
N SER A 488 -24.92 -11.34 -15.36
CA SER A 488 -24.89 -10.54 -16.60
C SER A 488 -26.08 -10.77 -17.51
N LEU A 489 -26.68 -11.95 -17.46
CA LEU A 489 -27.92 -12.30 -18.20
C LEU A 489 -29.21 -11.89 -17.49
N ASN A 490 -29.12 -11.05 -16.47
CA ASN A 490 -30.26 -10.56 -15.72
C ASN A 490 -31.14 -11.65 -15.06
N TYR A 491 -30.60 -12.84 -14.85
CA TYR A 491 -31.26 -13.92 -14.09
C TYR A 491 -31.53 -13.56 -12.64
N SER A 492 -30.76 -12.63 -12.07
CA SER A 492 -30.97 -12.13 -10.71
C SER A 492 -32.32 -11.45 -10.53
N ASN A 493 -32.99 -11.07 -11.61
CA ASN A 493 -34.36 -10.51 -11.57
C ASN A 493 -35.45 -11.60 -11.65
N ASP A 494 -35.06 -12.88 -11.84
CA ASP A 494 -36.01 -13.99 -11.77
C ASP A 494 -36.43 -14.23 -10.32
N ARG A 495 -37.65 -13.83 -10.00
CA ARG A 495 -38.27 -14.00 -8.67
C ARG A 495 -38.58 -15.46 -8.33
N ASN A 496 -38.42 -16.39 -9.26
CA ASN A 496 -38.74 -17.80 -9.09
C ASN A 496 -37.57 -18.61 -8.48
N GLY A 497 -36.44 -17.98 -8.15
CA GLY A 497 -35.32 -18.62 -7.46
C GLY A 497 -34.63 -19.68 -8.33
N THR A 498 -34.43 -19.40 -9.62
CA THR A 498 -33.71 -20.30 -10.52
C THR A 498 -32.31 -20.60 -9.99
N ASP A 499 -32.00 -21.87 -9.80
CA ASP A 499 -30.68 -22.30 -9.37
C ASP A 499 -29.68 -22.13 -10.55
N ILE A 500 -28.66 -21.34 -10.34
CA ILE A 500 -27.60 -21.07 -11.32
C ILE A 500 -27.01 -22.34 -11.95
N ARG A 501 -26.93 -23.44 -11.18
CA ARG A 501 -26.42 -24.74 -11.65
C ARG A 501 -27.27 -25.38 -12.74
N ASN A 502 -28.51 -24.95 -12.86
CA ASN A 502 -29.47 -25.49 -13.84
C ASN A 502 -29.62 -24.61 -15.08
N VAL A 503 -28.98 -23.44 -15.12
CA VAL A 503 -29.10 -22.49 -16.24
C VAL A 503 -28.17 -22.86 -17.37
N PHE A 504 -26.89 -23.12 -17.07
CA PHE A 504 -25.89 -23.42 -18.06
C PHE A 504 -25.65 -24.93 -18.18
N ARG A 505 -25.99 -25.50 -19.33
CA ARG A 505 -25.74 -26.90 -19.63
C ARG A 505 -24.49 -27.08 -20.45
N GLU A 506 -23.73 -28.12 -20.14
CA GLU A 506 -22.49 -28.49 -20.81
C GLU A 506 -21.51 -27.31 -20.94
N PRO A 507 -21.28 -26.50 -19.85
CA PRO A 507 -20.40 -25.37 -19.93
C PRO A 507 -18.97 -25.82 -20.16
N SER A 508 -18.29 -25.13 -21.07
CA SER A 508 -16.88 -25.38 -21.37
C SER A 508 -16.13 -24.06 -21.51
N ILE A 509 -14.84 -24.07 -21.16
CA ILE A 509 -13.94 -22.94 -21.36
C ILE A 509 -12.60 -23.45 -21.87
N ASP A 510 -12.11 -22.83 -22.94
CA ASP A 510 -10.86 -23.22 -23.59
C ASP A 510 -9.99 -22.00 -23.90
N ILE A 511 -8.67 -22.17 -23.77
CA ILE A 511 -7.70 -21.20 -24.22
C ILE A 511 -7.57 -21.33 -25.73
N ILE A 512 -7.90 -20.26 -26.45
CA ILE A 512 -7.84 -20.21 -27.92
C ILE A 512 -6.43 -19.87 -28.40
N SER A 513 -5.78 -18.91 -27.72
CA SER A 513 -4.40 -18.53 -28.00
C SER A 513 -3.75 -17.85 -26.79
N ASP A 514 -2.43 -18.00 -26.69
CA ASP A 514 -1.58 -17.33 -25.71
C ASP A 514 -0.33 -16.78 -26.41
N ASP A 515 -0.42 -15.52 -26.86
CA ASP A 515 0.69 -14.82 -27.48
C ASP A 515 1.42 -13.97 -26.43
N LYS A 516 2.54 -14.49 -25.92
CA LYS A 516 3.34 -13.81 -24.92
C LYS A 516 4.10 -12.60 -25.47
N LYS A 517 4.42 -12.56 -26.77
CA LYS A 517 5.13 -11.44 -27.37
C LYS A 517 4.22 -10.22 -27.54
N MET A 518 2.99 -10.46 -27.97
CA MET A 518 1.98 -9.39 -28.08
C MET A 518 1.21 -9.18 -26.78
N ASN A 519 1.50 -9.97 -25.75
CA ASN A 519 0.80 -9.99 -24.47
C ASN A 519 -0.71 -10.07 -24.64
N GLU A 520 -1.16 -11.01 -25.46
CA GLU A 520 -2.55 -11.30 -25.72
C GLU A 520 -2.91 -12.71 -25.25
N PHE A 521 -4.00 -12.83 -24.49
CA PHE A 521 -4.52 -14.09 -23.98
C PHE A 521 -5.99 -14.21 -24.34
N LYS A 522 -6.34 -15.21 -25.15
CA LYS A 522 -7.68 -15.36 -25.70
C LYS A 522 -8.34 -16.66 -25.25
N ILE A 523 -9.57 -16.52 -24.76
CA ILE A 523 -10.38 -17.64 -24.30
C ILE A 523 -11.71 -17.71 -25.06
N GLN A 524 -12.33 -18.87 -25.01
CA GLN A 524 -13.70 -19.07 -25.45
C GLN A 524 -14.48 -19.89 -24.43
N TYR A 525 -15.60 -19.33 -23.96
CA TYR A 525 -16.60 -20.02 -23.16
C TYR A 525 -17.79 -20.41 -24.03
N LYS A 526 -18.35 -21.60 -23.81
CA LYS A 526 -19.56 -22.10 -24.48
C LYS A 526 -20.48 -22.74 -23.47
N ALA A 527 -21.79 -22.53 -23.64
CA ALA A 527 -22.82 -23.23 -22.89
C ALA A 527 -24.15 -23.24 -23.65
N THR A 528 -24.99 -24.22 -23.33
CA THR A 528 -26.40 -24.22 -23.74
C THR A 528 -27.25 -23.70 -22.59
N ILE A 529 -28.24 -22.87 -22.89
CA ILE A 529 -29.18 -22.31 -21.94
C ILE A 529 -30.57 -22.83 -22.29
N ASP A 530 -31.19 -23.54 -21.35
CA ASP A 530 -32.55 -23.98 -21.52
C ASP A 530 -33.49 -22.84 -21.14
N ASN A 531 -34.50 -22.62 -21.99
CA ASN A 531 -35.52 -21.60 -21.80
C ASN A 531 -34.96 -20.20 -21.46
N PRO A 532 -34.29 -19.54 -22.43
CA PRO A 532 -33.67 -18.21 -22.22
C PRO A 532 -34.70 -17.08 -22.12
N TYR A 533 -35.88 -17.35 -21.58
CA TYR A 533 -36.97 -16.41 -21.44
C TYR A 533 -37.43 -16.33 -19.98
N PHE A 534 -37.82 -15.16 -19.54
CA PHE A 534 -38.57 -14.97 -18.31
C PHE A 534 -39.93 -14.37 -18.58
N VAL A 535 -40.86 -14.57 -17.67
CA VAL A 535 -42.23 -14.08 -17.77
C VAL A 535 -42.45 -13.12 -16.61
N ASP A 536 -42.95 -11.92 -16.92
CA ASP A 536 -43.28 -10.92 -15.91
C ASP A 536 -44.64 -11.25 -15.22
N ALA A 537 -45.01 -10.45 -14.20
CA ALA A 537 -46.25 -10.60 -13.49
C ALA A 537 -47.53 -10.38 -14.36
N LYS A 538 -47.38 -9.88 -15.60
CA LYS A 538 -48.45 -9.67 -16.56
C LYS A 538 -48.47 -10.72 -17.67
N ASN A 539 -47.66 -11.80 -17.53
CA ASN A 539 -47.46 -12.86 -18.50
C ASN A 539 -46.78 -12.40 -19.82
N ASN A 540 -46.11 -11.25 -19.84
CA ASN A 540 -45.26 -10.90 -20.98
C ASN A 540 -44.02 -11.74 -20.95
N ARG A 541 -43.61 -12.25 -22.12
CA ARG A 541 -42.43 -13.07 -22.29
C ARG A 541 -41.29 -12.20 -22.76
N PHE A 542 -40.20 -12.17 -21.99
CA PHE A 542 -39.00 -11.41 -22.28
C PHE A 542 -37.83 -12.37 -22.56
N LEU A 543 -37.03 -12.05 -23.54
CA LEU A 543 -35.78 -12.72 -23.76
C LEU A 543 -34.74 -12.23 -22.74
N MET A 544 -33.97 -13.13 -22.15
CA MET A 544 -32.85 -12.75 -21.29
C MET A 544 -31.81 -12.03 -22.11
N TYR A 545 -31.33 -10.91 -21.59
CA TYR A 545 -30.35 -10.07 -22.25
C TYR A 545 -29.17 -9.80 -21.32
N PHE A 546 -28.04 -9.43 -21.93
CA PHE A 546 -26.82 -9.08 -21.19
C PHE A 546 -26.91 -7.65 -20.69
N ASP A 547 -26.89 -7.47 -19.38
CA ASP A 547 -26.78 -6.15 -18.77
C ASP A 547 -25.33 -5.90 -18.33
N ARG A 548 -24.57 -5.19 -19.15
CA ARG A 548 -23.21 -4.75 -18.82
C ARG A 548 -23.28 -3.36 -18.19
N ASN A 549 -23.50 -3.31 -16.89
CA ASN A 549 -23.50 -2.06 -16.12
C ASN A 549 -22.07 -1.51 -15.86
N VAL A 550 -21.18 -1.55 -16.84
CA VAL A 550 -19.78 -1.11 -16.68
C VAL A 550 -19.69 0.37 -16.31
N VAL A 551 -20.57 1.20 -16.88
CA VAL A 551 -20.58 2.66 -16.62
C VAL A 551 -21.26 3.00 -15.29
N LYS A 552 -22.25 2.23 -14.85
CA LYS A 552 -22.98 2.50 -13.59
C LYS A 552 -22.19 2.16 -12.33
N ALA A 553 -21.27 1.19 -12.39
CA ALA A 553 -20.42 0.84 -11.25
C ALA A 553 -19.49 1.98 -10.86
N SER A 554 -18.89 2.67 -11.85
CA SER A 554 -17.98 3.78 -11.59
C SER A 554 -18.68 5.04 -11.05
N ALA A 555 -19.94 5.29 -11.40
CA ALA A 555 -20.65 6.49 -10.94
C ALA A 555 -21.19 6.41 -9.51
N ARG A 556 -21.39 5.19 -8.96
CA ARG A 556 -21.92 4.99 -7.61
C ARG A 556 -20.88 5.20 -6.50
N ASP A 557 -19.60 5.01 -6.81
CA ASP A 557 -18.52 5.08 -5.82
C ASP A 557 -18.01 6.51 -5.58
N PHE A 558 -18.52 7.50 -6.36
CA PHE A 558 -18.11 8.91 -6.27
C PHE A 558 -19.04 9.74 -5.40
N MET A 559 -19.29 9.31 -4.17
CA MET A 559 -20.09 10.10 -3.22
C MET A 559 -19.35 11.31 -2.65
N HIS A 560 -18.04 11.39 -2.79
CA HIS A 560 -17.19 12.47 -2.27
C HIS A 560 -16.46 13.17 -3.42
N LYS A 561 -16.89 14.36 -3.78
CA LYS A 561 -16.30 15.15 -4.88
C LYS A 561 -14.87 15.64 -4.62
N ASP A 562 -14.41 15.53 -3.37
CA ASP A 562 -13.12 16.05 -2.93
C ASP A 562 -12.04 14.97 -2.83
N ILE A 563 -12.35 13.76 -3.33
CA ILE A 563 -11.49 12.59 -3.23
C ILE A 563 -10.79 12.33 -4.55
N SER A 564 -9.47 12.35 -4.58
CA SER A 564 -8.69 11.80 -5.69
C SER A 564 -8.62 10.29 -5.57
N PHE A 565 -8.92 9.58 -6.64
CA PHE A 565 -8.88 8.13 -6.67
C PHE A 565 -8.23 7.65 -7.97
N TRP A 566 -7.67 6.45 -7.88
CA TRP A 566 -7.18 5.74 -9.04
C TRP A 566 -8.35 5.09 -9.77
N HIS A 567 -8.55 5.48 -11.01
CA HIS A 567 -9.43 4.75 -11.91
C HIS A 567 -8.59 3.84 -12.80
N ASN A 568 -9.06 2.62 -13.04
CA ASN A 568 -8.48 1.75 -14.07
C ASN A 568 -8.61 2.46 -15.42
N PHE A 569 -7.47 2.68 -16.09
CA PHE A 569 -7.41 3.23 -17.44
C PHE A 569 -7.65 2.16 -18.51
N ASP A 570 -8.17 1.00 -18.14
CA ASP A 570 -8.49 -0.08 -19.06
C ASP A 570 -9.59 0.38 -20.01
N SER A 571 -9.36 0.23 -21.31
CA SER A 571 -10.40 0.37 -22.31
C SER A 571 -10.96 -1.00 -22.65
N GLU A 572 -12.28 -1.11 -22.68
CA GLU A 572 -12.99 -2.35 -22.90
C GLU A 572 -13.96 -2.20 -24.09
N LYS A 573 -14.03 -3.24 -24.90
CA LYS A 573 -14.99 -3.33 -26.01
C LYS A 573 -15.84 -4.57 -25.83
N TYR A 574 -17.15 -4.38 -25.90
CA TYR A 574 -18.14 -5.44 -25.86
C TYR A 574 -18.98 -5.44 -27.12
N GLU A 575 -19.08 -6.58 -27.76
CA GLU A 575 -19.94 -6.82 -28.90
C GLU A 575 -20.91 -7.95 -28.57
N ILE A 576 -22.20 -7.67 -28.60
CA ILE A 576 -23.23 -8.65 -28.29
C ILE A 576 -24.08 -8.87 -29.54
N ASN A 577 -24.06 -10.08 -30.07
CA ASN A 577 -24.86 -10.50 -31.22
C ASN A 577 -25.96 -11.45 -30.75
N LEU A 578 -27.18 -11.06 -30.95
CA LEU A 578 -28.35 -11.86 -30.67
C LEU A 578 -28.96 -12.36 -31.97
N TYR A 579 -29.03 -13.68 -32.11
CA TYR A 579 -29.70 -14.35 -33.22
C TYR A 579 -30.93 -15.08 -32.68
N THR A 580 -32.09 -14.84 -33.29
CA THR A 580 -33.34 -15.46 -32.86
C THR A 580 -34.26 -15.72 -34.04
N ASP A 581 -35.04 -16.81 -33.96
CA ASP A 581 -36.14 -17.14 -34.86
C ASP A 581 -37.47 -16.41 -34.51
N GLN A 582 -37.49 -15.70 -33.39
CA GLN A 582 -38.67 -14.97 -32.91
C GLN A 582 -38.60 -13.50 -33.29
N LYS A 583 -39.76 -12.88 -33.59
CA LYS A 583 -39.85 -11.44 -33.73
C LYS A 583 -39.68 -10.78 -32.36
N ILE A 584 -38.66 -9.92 -32.24
CA ILE A 584 -38.41 -9.14 -31.04
C ILE A 584 -38.98 -7.73 -31.23
N ASP A 585 -39.76 -7.27 -30.27
CA ASP A 585 -40.06 -5.87 -30.09
C ASP A 585 -39.01 -5.29 -29.15
N ALA A 586 -38.08 -4.53 -29.69
CA ALA A 586 -37.02 -3.90 -28.91
C ALA A 586 -37.34 -2.41 -28.73
N GLU A 587 -37.36 -1.94 -27.49
CA GLU A 587 -37.35 -0.51 -27.17
C GLU A 587 -35.88 -0.07 -27.00
N GLU A 588 -35.41 0.80 -27.90
CA GLU A 588 -34.06 1.37 -27.76
C GLU A 588 -34.08 2.49 -26.73
N LYS A 589 -33.32 2.32 -25.63
CA LYS A 589 -33.03 3.40 -24.69
C LYS A 589 -31.53 3.62 -24.67
N TYR A 590 -31.11 4.73 -25.23
CA TYR A 590 -29.72 5.19 -25.15
C TYR A 590 -29.59 6.24 -24.04
N THR A 591 -28.64 6.05 -23.16
CA THR A 591 -28.12 7.14 -22.32
C THR A 591 -26.63 7.23 -22.59
N VAL A 592 -26.21 8.22 -23.35
CA VAL A 592 -24.80 8.58 -23.48
C VAL A 592 -24.52 9.63 -22.43
N GLN A 593 -23.68 9.31 -21.45
CA GLN A 593 -23.07 10.30 -20.57
C GLN A 593 -21.63 10.46 -21.04
N GLU A 594 -21.30 11.66 -21.53
CA GLU A 594 -19.93 12.10 -21.76
C GLU A 594 -19.25 12.45 -20.45
#